data_b1554d7db1600a13757ec6a544a21d72
#
_entry.id   b1554d7db1600a13757ec6a544a21d72
#
_cell.length_a   1.000
_cell.length_b   1.000
_cell.length_c   1.000
_cell.angle_alpha   90.00
_cell.angle_beta   90.00
_cell.angle_gamma   90.00
#
_symmetry.space_group_name_H-M   'P 1'
#
loop_
_entity.id
_entity.type
_entity.pdbx_description
1 polymer ?
#
loop_
_entity_poly.entity_id
_entity_poly.type
_entity_poly.pdbx_seq_one_letter_code
_entity_poly.pdbx_strand_id
1 'polypeptide(L)'
;MTLRDRLSSANLKATHQRLTILAAMDDCRSHPSPENIYEMIKPSNPTISFATVYNTLDSFAHAGLVNKVASISGNLRYDSNMGAHGHIYCYNTDEIIDYYDEGLNEVIIDFFKKKKISNLKIKNITLNINGDKLDRDKEVIIK
;
A
#
# COMPACT_ATOMS: atom_id res chain seq x y z
N MET A 1 -16.42 -0.85 -11.19
CA MET A 1 -16.66 -0.07 -9.95
C MET A 1 -15.97 1.29 -10.06
N THR A 2 -16.74 2.37 -9.92
CA THR A 2 -16.19 3.73 -9.99
C THR A 2 -15.48 4.10 -8.68
N LEU A 3 -14.73 5.21 -8.71
CA LEU A 3 -14.12 5.76 -7.50
C LEU A 3 -15.19 6.11 -6.44
N ARG A 4 -16.34 6.66 -6.89
CA ARG A 4 -17.47 6.95 -6.01
C ARG A 4 -18.00 5.69 -5.35
N ASP A 5 -18.15 4.62 -6.13
CA ASP A 5 -18.64 3.34 -5.60
C ASP A 5 -17.68 2.76 -4.56
N ARG A 6 -16.38 2.88 -4.79
CA ARG A 6 -15.36 2.41 -3.85
C ARG A 6 -15.43 3.17 -2.52
N LEU A 7 -15.58 4.49 -2.58
CA LEU A 7 -15.76 5.31 -1.38
C LEU A 7 -17.03 4.96 -0.64
N SER A 8 -18.14 4.84 -1.37
CA SER A 8 -19.43 4.49 -0.76
C SER A 8 -19.42 3.11 -0.10
N SER A 9 -18.77 2.13 -0.74
CA SER A 9 -18.62 0.78 -0.19
C SER A 9 -17.78 0.77 1.09
N ALA A 10 -16.91 1.75 1.26
CA ALA A 10 -16.11 1.93 2.46
C ALA A 10 -16.77 2.86 3.50
N ASN A 11 -18.03 3.22 3.29
CA ASN A 11 -18.80 4.16 4.13
C ASN A 11 -18.16 5.55 4.21
N LEU A 12 -17.54 5.98 3.12
CA LEU A 12 -16.95 7.31 3.00
C LEU A 12 -17.73 8.14 1.98
N LYS A 13 -18.01 9.38 2.37
CA LYS A 13 -18.67 10.32 1.47
C LYS A 13 -17.75 10.68 0.31
N ALA A 14 -18.27 10.66 -0.92
CA ALA A 14 -17.51 10.97 -2.13
C ALA A 14 -17.36 12.48 -2.30
N THR A 15 -16.41 13.07 -1.61
CA THR A 15 -16.05 14.48 -1.77
C THR A 15 -15.05 14.65 -2.90
N HIS A 16 -14.95 15.88 -3.45
CA HIS A 16 -13.98 16.20 -4.48
C HIS A 16 -12.55 15.85 -4.04
N GLN A 17 -12.19 16.21 -2.82
CA GLN A 17 -10.85 15.95 -2.27
C GLN A 17 -10.56 14.45 -2.20
N ARG A 18 -11.51 13.65 -1.70
CA ARG A 18 -11.35 12.20 -1.62
C ARG A 18 -11.23 11.55 -2.99
N LEU A 19 -12.06 11.98 -3.94
CA LEU A 19 -12.00 11.48 -5.32
C LEU A 19 -10.66 11.80 -5.97
N THR A 20 -10.17 13.03 -5.79
CA THR A 20 -8.88 13.48 -6.33
C THR A 20 -7.72 12.65 -5.77
N ILE A 21 -7.69 12.43 -4.47
CA ILE A 21 -6.61 11.69 -3.80
C ILE A 21 -6.67 10.21 -4.15
N LEU A 22 -7.86 9.62 -4.21
CA LEU A 22 -8.01 8.21 -4.58
C LEU A 22 -7.60 7.98 -6.04
N ALA A 23 -7.96 8.88 -6.94
CA ALA A 23 -7.52 8.81 -8.34
C ALA A 23 -6.00 8.90 -8.47
N ALA A 24 -5.35 9.78 -7.70
CA ALA A 24 -3.90 9.89 -7.69
C ALA A 24 -3.23 8.61 -7.15
N MET A 25 -3.81 7.98 -6.16
CA MET A 25 -3.35 6.68 -5.67
C MET A 25 -3.38 5.61 -6.75
N ASP A 26 -4.48 5.54 -7.50
CA ASP A 26 -4.64 4.54 -8.57
C ASP A 26 -3.67 4.79 -9.74
N ASP A 27 -3.35 6.05 -10.02
CA ASP A 27 -2.41 6.41 -11.08
C ASP A 27 -0.95 6.17 -10.69
N CYS A 28 -0.67 6.05 -9.41
CA CYS A 28 0.67 5.83 -8.90
C CYS A 28 0.94 4.33 -8.76
N ARG A 29 1.84 3.79 -9.59
CA ARG A 29 2.20 2.37 -9.59
C ARG A 29 3.27 2.01 -8.59
N SER A 30 4.02 2.99 -8.10
CA SER A 30 4.95 2.83 -7.00
C SER A 30 4.19 3.04 -5.68
N HIS A 31 4.79 2.69 -4.57
CA HIS A 31 4.18 2.89 -3.25
C HIS A 31 4.39 4.34 -2.82
N PRO A 32 3.41 5.24 -3.07
CA PRO A 32 3.62 6.66 -2.82
C PRO A 32 3.56 7.02 -1.34
N SER A 33 4.36 8.01 -0.96
CA SER A 33 4.24 8.69 0.32
C SER A 33 3.14 9.76 0.25
N PRO A 34 2.65 10.27 1.40
CA PRO A 34 1.74 11.42 1.39
C PRO A 34 2.32 12.62 0.64
N GLU A 35 3.63 12.86 0.75
CA GLU A 35 4.33 13.92 0.04
C GLU A 35 4.24 13.74 -1.47
N ASN A 36 4.43 12.51 -1.96
CA ASN A 36 4.32 12.20 -3.38
C ASN A 36 2.92 12.50 -3.92
N ILE A 37 1.89 12.10 -3.20
CA ILE A 37 0.50 12.35 -3.59
C ILE A 37 0.22 13.84 -3.58
N TYR A 38 0.66 14.55 -2.54
CA TYR A 38 0.48 16.00 -2.44
C TYR A 38 1.10 16.71 -3.64
N GLU A 39 2.32 16.38 -4.02
CA GLU A 39 3.01 16.98 -5.16
C GLU A 39 2.31 16.67 -6.49
N MET A 40 1.75 15.46 -6.65
CA MET A 40 1.00 15.07 -7.85
C MET A 40 -0.26 15.91 -8.05
N ILE A 41 -1.01 16.18 -6.99
CA ILE A 41 -2.31 16.84 -7.09
C ILE A 41 -2.25 18.37 -6.97
N LYS A 42 -1.20 18.91 -6.36
CA LYS A 42 -1.06 20.33 -6.08
C LYS A 42 -1.21 21.24 -7.30
N PRO A 43 -0.61 20.95 -8.47
CA PRO A 43 -0.74 21.83 -9.64
C PRO A 43 -2.19 22.05 -10.08
N SER A 44 -3.03 21.03 -9.98
CA SER A 44 -4.44 21.09 -10.39
C SER A 44 -5.40 21.38 -9.23
N ASN A 45 -4.91 21.32 -7.99
CA ASN A 45 -5.71 21.47 -6.77
C ASN A 45 -4.96 22.31 -5.73
N PRO A 46 -4.68 23.59 -6.03
CA PRO A 46 -3.80 24.39 -5.17
C PRO A 46 -4.37 24.69 -3.80
N THR A 47 -5.66 24.48 -3.58
CA THR A 47 -6.32 24.72 -2.28
C THR A 47 -6.25 23.51 -1.34
N ILE A 48 -5.87 22.34 -1.82
CA ILE A 48 -5.74 21.15 -0.97
C ILE A 48 -4.41 21.23 -0.22
N SER A 49 -4.49 21.21 1.12
CA SER A 49 -3.30 21.26 1.98
C SER A 49 -2.66 19.89 2.10
N PHE A 50 -1.38 19.86 2.50
CA PHE A 50 -0.69 18.60 2.83
C PHE A 50 -1.40 17.86 3.97
N ALA A 51 -1.85 18.57 4.99
CA ALA A 51 -2.57 17.96 6.10
C ALA A 51 -3.84 17.23 5.63
N THR A 52 -4.57 17.81 4.67
CA THR A 52 -5.76 17.18 4.08
C THR A 52 -5.38 15.89 3.36
N VAL A 53 -4.30 15.89 2.58
CA VAL A 53 -3.80 14.67 1.91
C VAL A 53 -3.46 13.59 2.93
N TYR A 54 -2.68 13.94 3.94
CA TYR A 54 -2.26 13.02 4.99
C TYR A 54 -3.47 12.40 5.70
N ASN A 55 -4.40 13.24 6.16
CA ASN A 55 -5.59 12.77 6.88
C ASN A 55 -6.51 11.94 6.00
N THR A 56 -6.63 12.28 4.72
CA THR A 56 -7.44 11.51 3.76
C THR A 56 -6.84 10.13 3.53
N LEU A 57 -5.55 10.03 3.30
CA LEU A 57 -4.87 8.73 3.14
C LEU A 57 -4.99 7.88 4.41
N ASP A 58 -4.88 8.49 5.57
CA ASP A 58 -5.08 7.79 6.85
C ASP A 58 -6.50 7.24 6.97
N SER A 59 -7.52 8.03 6.61
CA SER A 59 -8.91 7.58 6.54
C SER A 59 -9.10 6.43 5.57
N PHE A 60 -8.45 6.48 4.40
CA PHE A 60 -8.52 5.40 3.42
C PHE A 60 -7.92 4.11 3.96
N ALA A 61 -6.82 4.19 4.69
CA ALA A 61 -6.20 3.03 5.30
C ALA A 61 -7.12 2.40 6.37
N HIS A 62 -7.73 3.22 7.22
CA HIS A 62 -8.68 2.75 8.23
C HIS A 62 -9.93 2.13 7.60
N ALA A 63 -10.38 2.65 6.47
CA ALA A 63 -11.55 2.15 5.75
C ALA A 63 -11.24 0.93 4.86
N GLY A 64 -9.98 0.53 4.74
CA GLY A 64 -9.58 -0.62 3.94
C GLY A 64 -9.47 -0.35 2.44
N LEU A 65 -9.41 0.93 2.02
CA LEU A 65 -9.23 1.28 0.60
C LEU A 65 -7.78 1.21 0.13
N VAL A 66 -6.85 1.45 1.03
CA VAL A 66 -5.40 1.37 0.78
C VAL A 66 -4.73 0.69 1.97
N ASN A 67 -3.54 0.16 1.75
CA ASN A 67 -2.71 -0.39 2.82
C ASN A 67 -1.58 0.56 3.15
N LYS A 68 -1.26 0.68 4.44
CA LYS A 68 -0.02 1.32 4.88
C LYS A 68 1.14 0.35 4.71
N VAL A 69 2.21 0.81 4.08
CA VAL A 69 3.45 0.05 3.92
C VAL A 69 4.51 0.73 4.75
N ALA A 70 4.96 0.06 5.82
CA ALA A 70 6.03 0.57 6.64
C ALA A 70 7.36 0.31 5.92
N SER A 71 8.11 1.38 5.61
CA SER A 71 9.49 1.23 5.17
C SER A 71 10.42 1.25 6.39
N ILE A 72 11.56 0.61 6.26
CA ILE A 72 12.53 0.55 7.36
C ILE A 72 13.19 1.90 7.60
N SER A 73 13.22 2.75 6.58
CA SER A 73 13.68 4.14 6.72
C SER A 73 12.73 5.01 7.56
N GLY A 74 11.59 4.47 7.99
CA GLY A 74 10.59 5.19 8.76
C GLY A 74 9.62 6.01 7.92
N ASN A 75 9.80 6.04 6.60
CA ASN A 75 8.90 6.76 5.71
C ASN A 75 7.60 5.98 5.52
N LEU A 76 6.48 6.65 5.72
CA LEU A 76 5.16 6.08 5.50
C LEU A 76 4.86 6.07 4.00
N ARG A 77 4.45 4.91 3.49
CA ARG A 77 4.00 4.74 2.12
C ARG A 77 2.65 4.04 2.09
N TYR A 78 1.97 4.16 0.98
CA TYR A 78 0.65 3.57 0.79
C TYR A 78 0.63 2.71 -0.46
N ASP A 79 -0.24 1.70 -0.44
CA ASP A 79 -0.43 0.78 -1.55
C ASP A 79 -1.92 0.65 -1.84
N SER A 80 -2.31 0.93 -3.08
CA SER A 80 -3.70 0.77 -3.54
C SER A 80 -4.04 -0.67 -3.89
N ASN A 81 -3.05 -1.55 -4.00
CA ASN A 81 -3.27 -2.96 -4.28
C ASN A 81 -3.72 -3.69 -3.01
N MET A 82 -4.99 -4.04 -2.93
CA MET A 82 -5.59 -4.72 -1.79
C MET A 82 -5.55 -6.25 -1.90
N GLY A 83 -4.94 -6.79 -2.95
CA GLY A 83 -4.72 -8.23 -3.09
C GLY A 83 -3.74 -8.75 -2.03
N ALA A 84 -3.86 -10.03 -1.69
CA ALA A 84 -2.92 -10.67 -0.78
C ALA A 84 -1.54 -10.80 -1.47
N HIS A 85 -0.60 -9.98 -1.06
CA HIS A 85 0.76 -9.98 -1.60
C HIS A 85 1.76 -9.58 -0.51
N GLY A 86 3.02 -9.94 -0.73
CA GLY A 86 4.12 -9.47 0.08
C GLY A 86 4.83 -8.30 -0.59
N HIS A 87 5.89 -7.83 0.04
CA HIS A 87 6.71 -6.75 -0.49
C HIS A 87 8.19 -7.10 -0.38
N ILE A 88 8.95 -6.66 -1.38
CA ILE A 88 10.42 -6.66 -1.33
C ILE A 88 10.86 -5.22 -1.17
N TYR A 89 11.57 -4.92 -0.10
CA TYR A 89 12.14 -3.62 0.16
C TYR A 89 13.65 -3.64 -0.11
N CYS A 90 14.10 -2.78 -1.02
CA CYS A 90 15.51 -2.62 -1.37
C CYS A 90 16.07 -1.42 -0.62
N TYR A 91 16.95 -1.65 0.36
CA TYR A 91 17.51 -0.60 1.20
C TYR A 91 18.33 0.42 0.44
N ASN A 92 19.15 -0.07 -0.51
CA ASN A 92 20.12 0.78 -1.21
C ASN A 92 19.52 1.61 -2.34
N THR A 93 18.27 1.35 -2.72
CA THR A 93 17.56 2.11 -3.77
C THR A 93 16.24 2.71 -3.29
N ASP A 94 15.82 2.39 -2.05
CA ASP A 94 14.53 2.78 -1.46
C ASP A 94 13.33 2.36 -2.32
N GLU A 95 13.46 1.26 -3.05
CA GLU A 95 12.39 0.70 -3.87
C GLU A 95 11.57 -0.29 -3.08
N ILE A 96 10.25 -0.30 -3.34
CA ILE A 96 9.32 -1.29 -2.80
C ILE A 96 8.69 -2.01 -3.99
N ILE A 97 8.81 -3.33 -4.01
CA ILE A 97 8.32 -4.18 -5.10
C ILE A 97 7.27 -5.13 -4.54
N ASP A 98 6.13 -5.21 -5.21
CA ASP A 98 5.09 -6.18 -4.84
C ASP A 98 5.58 -7.58 -5.17
N TYR A 99 5.32 -8.51 -4.25
CA TYR A 99 5.69 -9.90 -4.39
C TYR A 99 4.46 -10.79 -4.15
N TYR A 100 4.10 -11.58 -5.15
CA TYR A 100 3.00 -12.51 -5.05
C TYR A 100 3.46 -13.90 -5.45
N ASP A 101 3.25 -14.87 -4.58
CA ASP A 101 3.60 -16.27 -4.80
C ASP A 101 2.56 -17.16 -4.11
N GLU A 102 1.70 -17.80 -4.90
CA GLU A 102 0.67 -18.69 -4.37
C GLU A 102 1.24 -19.87 -3.59
N GLY A 103 2.32 -20.45 -4.10
CA GLY A 103 2.98 -21.58 -3.44
C GLY A 103 3.47 -21.22 -2.05
N LEU A 104 4.08 -20.04 -1.91
CA LEU A 104 4.54 -19.55 -0.62
C LEU A 104 3.38 -19.26 0.32
N ASN A 105 2.33 -18.62 -0.19
CA ASN A 105 1.13 -18.32 0.60
C ASN A 105 0.48 -19.61 1.14
N GLU A 106 0.38 -20.65 0.33
CA GLU A 106 -0.15 -21.96 0.77
C GLU A 106 0.69 -22.57 1.89
N VAL A 107 2.02 -22.51 1.74
CA VAL A 107 2.94 -23.04 2.78
C VAL A 107 2.75 -22.29 4.10
N ILE A 108 2.66 -20.97 4.05
CA ILE A 108 2.48 -20.15 5.25
C ILE A 108 1.13 -20.42 5.89
N ILE A 109 0.05 -20.46 5.12
CA ILE A 109 -1.30 -20.73 5.62
C ILE A 109 -1.34 -22.12 6.29
N ASP A 110 -0.80 -23.13 5.64
CA ASP A 110 -0.78 -24.49 6.16
C ASP A 110 0.03 -24.57 7.46
N PHE A 111 1.16 -23.88 7.52
CA PHE A 111 1.98 -23.81 8.73
C PHE A 111 1.16 -23.27 9.91
N PHE A 112 0.43 -22.16 9.71
CA PHE A 112 -0.33 -21.54 10.78
C PHE A 112 -1.65 -22.24 11.09
N LYS A 113 -2.20 -23.07 10.18
CA LYS A 113 -3.32 -23.95 10.50
C LYS A 113 -2.92 -25.01 11.52
N LYS A 114 -1.70 -25.50 11.44
CA LYS A 114 -1.16 -26.50 12.37
C LYS A 114 -0.69 -25.88 13.67
N LYS A 115 -0.29 -24.63 13.66
CA LYS A 115 0.17 -23.91 14.83
C LYS A 115 -1.01 -23.18 15.46
N LYS A 116 -1.33 -23.52 16.69
CA LYS A 116 -2.44 -22.90 17.40
C LYS A 116 -1.96 -21.67 18.15
N ILE A 117 -2.45 -20.50 17.75
CA ILE A 117 -2.24 -19.26 18.50
C ILE A 117 -3.53 -18.99 19.28
N SER A 118 -3.42 -19.02 20.63
CA SER A 118 -4.60 -18.86 21.49
C SER A 118 -5.17 -17.45 21.38
N ASN A 119 -6.50 -17.35 21.34
CA ASN A 119 -7.24 -16.11 21.37
C ASN A 119 -6.92 -15.16 20.20
N LEU A 120 -6.60 -15.72 19.01
CA LEU A 120 -6.31 -14.94 17.81
C LEU A 120 -7.02 -15.56 16.61
N LYS A 121 -7.76 -14.72 15.88
CA LYS A 121 -8.27 -15.06 14.56
C LYS A 121 -7.37 -14.38 13.52
N ILE A 122 -6.59 -15.17 12.79
CA ILE A 122 -5.72 -14.65 11.75
C ILE A 122 -6.58 -14.22 10.55
N LYS A 123 -6.49 -12.95 10.18
CA LYS A 123 -7.20 -12.42 9.01
C LYS A 123 -6.37 -12.51 7.74
N ASN A 124 -5.09 -12.19 7.84
CA ASN A 124 -4.14 -12.31 6.74
C ASN A 124 -2.73 -12.45 7.29
N ILE A 125 -1.82 -12.87 6.42
CA ILE A 125 -0.39 -12.95 6.72
C ILE A 125 0.32 -12.31 5.54
N THR A 126 1.22 -11.36 5.81
CA THR A 126 2.02 -10.73 4.77
C THR A 126 3.49 -11.05 4.98
N LEU A 127 4.21 -11.18 3.88
CA LEU A 127 5.65 -11.43 3.88
C LEU A 127 6.38 -10.17 3.44
N ASN A 128 7.39 -9.77 4.20
CA ASN A 128 8.28 -8.68 3.83
C ASN A 128 9.69 -9.22 3.67
N ILE A 129 10.26 -9.04 2.48
CA ILE A 129 11.66 -9.39 2.19
C ILE A 129 12.45 -8.08 2.15
N ASN A 130 13.51 -8.01 2.92
CA ASN A 130 14.33 -6.83 3.03
C ASN A 130 15.75 -7.16 2.56
N GLY A 131 16.28 -6.37 1.65
CA GLY A 131 17.61 -6.61 1.14
C GLY A 131 18.17 -5.46 0.32
N ASP A 132 19.31 -5.66 -0.25
CA ASP A 132 19.98 -4.71 -1.15
C ASP A 132 20.02 -5.28 -2.56
N LYS A 133 19.82 -4.42 -3.55
CA LYS A 133 20.10 -4.82 -4.93
C LYS A 133 21.59 -5.10 -5.09
N LEU A 134 21.90 -6.21 -5.72
CA LEU A 134 23.30 -6.54 -6.07
C LEU A 134 23.83 -5.57 -7.14
N ASP A 135 22.99 -5.22 -8.09
CA ASP A 135 23.27 -4.20 -9.10
C ASP A 135 22.13 -3.17 -9.05
N ARG A 136 22.47 -1.95 -8.66
CA ARG A 136 21.50 -0.88 -8.43
C ARG A 136 20.80 -0.42 -9.72
N ASP A 137 21.45 -0.64 -10.88
CA ASP A 137 20.93 -0.21 -12.18
C ASP A 137 20.01 -1.26 -12.83
N LYS A 138 19.93 -2.46 -12.26
CA LYS A 138 19.08 -3.54 -12.77
C LYS A 138 17.84 -3.73 -11.91
N GLU A 139 16.79 -4.22 -12.53
CA GLU A 139 15.57 -4.57 -11.83
C GLU A 139 15.69 -5.89 -11.07
N VAL A 140 14.93 -6.01 -9.98
CA VAL A 140 14.80 -7.29 -9.28
C VAL A 140 13.94 -8.22 -10.13
N ILE A 141 14.45 -9.42 -10.39
CA ILE A 141 13.77 -10.44 -11.18
C ILE A 141 13.36 -11.58 -10.26
N ILE A 142 12.08 -11.89 -10.26
CA ILE A 142 11.50 -13.01 -9.49
C ILE A 142 11.20 -14.13 -10.47
N LYS A 143 11.83 -15.27 -10.26
CA LYS A 143 11.66 -16.46 -11.11
C LYS A 143 10.83 -17.54 -10.42
#